data_2e1a7f5d7f89312348e7f0df03b070d3
#
_entry.id   2e1a7f5d7f89312348e7f0df03b070d3
#
_cell.length_a   1.000
_cell.length_b   1.000
_cell.length_c   1.000
_cell.angle_alpha   90.00
_cell.angle_beta   90.00
_cell.angle_gamma   90.00
#
_symmetry.space_group_name_H-M   'P 1'
#
loop_
_entity.id
_entity.type
_entity.pdbx_description
1 polymer ?
#
loop_
_entity_poly.entity_id
_entity_poly.type
_entity_poly.pdbx_seq_one_letter_code
_entity_poly.pdbx_strand_id
1 'polypeptide(L)'
;LIALGEGIVKLGGVGAGLYAFFNRLLIPTGLHHALNNVFWFDTIGLGDLTNFWGGKTSADVSWSLGMYMSGFFPCMMFGIPGAALAMIQCAKPAKKKIAIGLVASAAVCSFVCGVTEPFEFGFMFLAPGLYVIYALLYGIFTMITVALGFRAGFSFSAGAMDLIFSSSLPAAQKTWLILPLGIAAFIVFYVVFRFAITKFDLKTPGREDDDVEAEKQAELGNNDYTQVASII
;
A
#
# COMPACT_ATOMS: atom_id res chain seq x y z
N LEU A 1 -7.95 5.82 20.14
CA LEU A 1 -6.79 5.46 19.31
C LEU A 1 -5.60 5.02 20.18
N ILE A 2 -5.22 5.79 21.22
CA ILE A 2 -4.09 5.46 22.12
C ILE A 2 -4.29 4.07 22.76
N ALA A 3 -5.39 3.83 23.43
CA ALA A 3 -5.68 2.53 24.06
C ALA A 3 -5.72 1.36 23.06
N LEU A 4 -6.19 1.61 21.82
CA LEU A 4 -6.15 0.63 20.73
C LEU A 4 -4.70 0.36 20.32
N GLY A 5 -3.88 1.41 20.18
CA GLY A 5 -2.47 1.30 19.85
C GLY A 5 -1.69 0.49 20.89
N GLU A 6 -1.86 0.81 22.17
CA GLU A 6 -1.23 0.05 23.27
C GLU A 6 -1.67 -1.42 23.29
N GLY A 7 -2.94 -1.71 22.99
CA GLY A 7 -3.44 -3.07 22.86
C GLY A 7 -2.79 -3.83 21.70
N ILE A 8 -2.65 -3.19 20.55
CA ILE A 8 -2.01 -3.76 19.35
C ILE A 8 -0.52 -4.03 19.60
N VAL A 9 0.18 -3.12 20.26
CA VAL A 9 1.61 -3.29 20.60
C VAL A 9 1.88 -4.55 21.41
N LYS A 10 0.99 -4.88 22.36
CA LYS A 10 1.12 -6.10 23.19
C LYS A 10 1.03 -7.40 22.39
N LEU A 11 0.47 -7.37 21.19
CA LEU A 11 0.34 -8.52 20.30
C LEU A 11 1.59 -8.77 19.44
N GLY A 12 2.63 -7.94 19.54
CA GLY A 12 3.88 -8.10 18.80
C GLY A 12 3.68 -8.17 17.29
N GLY A 13 4.19 -9.22 16.63
CA GLY A 13 4.09 -9.39 15.18
C GLY A 13 2.66 -9.48 14.64
N VAL A 14 1.74 -10.07 15.40
CA VAL A 14 0.31 -10.08 15.06
C VAL A 14 -0.26 -8.67 15.12
N GLY A 15 0.16 -7.90 16.13
CA GLY A 15 -0.20 -6.48 16.24
C GLY A 15 0.28 -5.65 15.04
N ALA A 16 1.50 -5.88 14.57
CA ALA A 16 2.00 -5.22 13.36
C ALA A 16 1.14 -5.55 12.13
N GLY A 17 0.68 -6.79 11.99
CA GLY A 17 -0.23 -7.19 10.93
C GLY A 17 -1.61 -6.53 11.04
N LEU A 18 -2.18 -6.48 12.23
CA LEU A 18 -3.45 -5.78 12.48
C LEU A 18 -3.32 -4.28 12.18
N TYR A 19 -2.22 -3.66 12.60
CA TYR A 19 -1.93 -2.28 12.26
C TYR A 19 -1.90 -2.07 10.74
N ALA A 20 -1.16 -2.91 9.99
CA ALA A 20 -1.05 -2.78 8.55
C ALA A 20 -2.41 -2.98 7.85
N PHE A 21 -3.23 -3.93 8.31
CA PHE A 21 -4.59 -4.15 7.83
C PHE A 21 -5.47 -2.90 8.01
N PHE A 22 -5.55 -2.38 9.24
CA PHE A 22 -6.37 -1.20 9.52
C PHE A 22 -5.82 0.06 8.85
N ASN A 23 -4.50 0.18 8.74
CA ASN A 23 -3.88 1.27 8.02
C ASN A 23 -4.38 1.33 6.57
N ARG A 24 -4.35 0.21 5.85
CA ARG A 24 -4.88 0.14 4.47
C ARG A 24 -6.38 0.37 4.44
N LEU A 25 -7.14 -0.26 5.32
CA LEU A 25 -8.60 -0.15 5.35
C LEU A 25 -9.10 1.29 5.57
N LEU A 26 -8.33 2.11 6.27
CA LEU A 26 -8.69 3.50 6.61
C LEU A 26 -8.22 4.54 5.59
N ILE A 27 -7.51 4.17 4.53
CA ILE A 27 -7.07 5.11 3.48
C ILE A 27 -8.25 5.87 2.87
N PRO A 28 -9.40 5.24 2.52
CA PRO A 28 -10.53 5.96 1.94
C PRO A 28 -11.06 7.12 2.79
N THR A 29 -10.86 7.05 4.09
CA THR A 29 -11.30 8.09 5.05
C THR A 29 -10.20 9.07 5.43
N GLY A 30 -8.95 8.83 5.01
CA GLY A 30 -7.77 9.59 5.45
C GLY A 30 -7.32 9.31 6.89
N LEU A 31 -8.06 8.50 7.65
CA LEU A 31 -7.77 8.22 9.07
C LEU A 31 -6.53 7.33 9.28
N HIS A 32 -5.97 6.74 8.22
CA HIS A 32 -4.73 6.00 8.29
C HIS A 32 -3.56 6.86 8.81
N HIS A 33 -3.54 8.16 8.54
CA HIS A 33 -2.53 9.07 9.10
C HIS A 33 -2.62 9.18 10.63
N ALA A 34 -3.81 9.06 11.20
CA ALA A 34 -3.97 9.04 12.65
C ALA A 34 -3.37 7.77 13.28
N LEU A 35 -3.47 6.61 12.58
CA LEU A 35 -2.78 5.39 13.00
C LEU A 35 -1.27 5.51 12.82
N ASN A 36 -0.80 6.07 11.71
CA ASN A 36 0.64 6.30 11.49
C ASN A 36 1.25 7.14 12.60
N ASN A 37 0.52 8.16 13.06
CA ASN A 37 0.96 8.99 14.16
C ASN A 37 1.18 8.20 15.47
N VAL A 38 0.33 7.20 15.71
CA VAL A 38 0.45 6.35 16.91
C VAL A 38 1.68 5.44 16.84
N PHE A 39 1.96 4.80 15.69
CA PHE A 39 2.97 3.74 15.57
C PHE A 39 4.33 4.24 15.07
N TRP A 40 4.36 5.21 14.16
CA TRP A 40 5.63 5.68 13.58
C TRP A 40 6.22 6.85 14.34
N PHE A 41 5.37 7.71 14.90
CA PHE A 41 5.77 8.84 15.71
C PHE A 41 5.65 8.53 17.20
N ASP A 42 5.84 9.51 18.06
CA ASP A 42 6.01 9.28 19.50
C ASP A 42 4.71 9.45 20.34
N THR A 43 3.54 9.25 19.74
CA THR A 43 2.25 9.47 20.42
C THR A 43 2.03 8.54 21.63
N ILE A 44 2.55 7.30 21.57
CA ILE A 44 2.47 6.32 22.66
C ILE A 44 3.86 5.87 23.16
N GLY A 45 4.90 6.66 22.91
CA GLY A 45 6.26 6.35 23.33
C GLY A 45 6.98 5.33 22.44
N LEU A 46 6.43 4.97 21.26
CA LEU A 46 7.08 4.08 20.30
C LEU A 46 8.10 4.80 19.44
N GLY A 47 7.66 5.77 18.64
CA GLY A 47 8.53 6.50 17.73
C GLY A 47 9.33 5.58 16.80
N ASP A 48 8.71 4.54 16.22
CA ASP A 48 9.42 3.50 15.48
C ASP A 48 10.25 4.08 14.33
N LEU A 49 9.68 5.04 13.58
CA LEU A 49 10.36 5.73 12.50
C LEU A 49 11.53 6.58 13.03
N THR A 50 11.28 7.41 14.04
CA THR A 50 12.27 8.34 14.58
C THR A 50 13.47 7.59 15.20
N ASN A 51 13.19 6.50 15.92
CA ASN A 51 14.24 5.68 16.55
C ASN A 51 15.03 4.90 15.49
N PHE A 52 14.37 4.40 14.44
CA PHE A 52 15.04 3.68 13.34
C PHE A 52 16.03 4.56 12.59
N TRP A 53 15.60 5.77 12.20
CA TRP A 53 16.46 6.74 11.50
C TRP A 53 17.43 7.47 12.42
N GLY A 54 17.14 7.52 13.71
CA GLY A 54 18.04 8.04 14.76
C GLY A 54 19.23 7.13 15.07
N GLY A 55 19.38 6.01 14.39
CA GLY A 55 20.51 5.09 14.54
C GLY A 55 20.42 4.18 15.77
N LYS A 56 19.25 4.06 16.40
CA LYS A 56 19.03 3.10 17.47
C LYS A 56 18.88 1.68 16.90
N THR A 57 19.01 0.70 17.80
CA THR A 57 18.80 -0.72 17.50
C THR A 57 17.67 -1.28 18.35
N SER A 58 17.26 -2.52 18.09
CA SER A 58 16.26 -3.20 18.93
C SER A 58 16.76 -3.48 20.37
N ALA A 59 18.04 -3.31 20.67
CA ALA A 59 18.58 -3.39 22.01
C ALA A 59 18.26 -2.12 22.84
N ASP A 60 18.01 -1.00 22.18
CA ASP A 60 17.78 0.30 22.81
C ASP A 60 16.29 0.56 23.12
N VAL A 61 15.41 -0.33 22.68
CA VAL A 61 13.94 -0.20 22.81
C VAL A 61 13.30 -1.50 23.29
N SER A 62 12.06 -1.45 23.76
CA SER A 62 11.35 -2.63 24.30
C SER A 62 10.61 -3.46 23.25
N TRP A 63 10.73 -3.11 21.95
CA TRP A 63 10.12 -3.80 20.81
C TRP A 63 11.14 -4.07 19.72
N SER A 64 10.77 -4.86 18.70
CA SER A 64 11.63 -5.06 17.54
C SER A 64 11.54 -3.85 16.60
N LEU A 65 12.56 -3.01 16.62
CA LEU A 65 12.60 -1.73 15.91
C LEU A 65 12.39 -1.94 14.39
N GLY A 66 11.54 -1.12 13.79
CA GLY A 66 11.16 -1.21 12.39
C GLY A 66 10.03 -2.20 12.08
N MET A 67 9.49 -2.91 13.07
CA MET A 67 8.44 -3.92 12.82
C MET A 67 7.13 -3.35 12.27
N TYR A 68 6.83 -2.09 12.56
CA TYR A 68 5.64 -1.40 12.06
C TYR A 68 5.82 -0.77 10.69
N MET A 69 7.02 -0.81 10.13
CA MET A 69 7.35 -0.29 8.80
C MET A 69 7.67 -1.40 7.80
N SER A 70 8.34 -2.44 8.25
CA SER A 70 8.97 -3.44 7.39
C SER A 70 8.02 -4.19 6.47
N GLY A 71 6.80 -4.51 6.94
CA GLY A 71 5.83 -5.29 6.18
C GLY A 71 5.25 -4.57 4.96
N PHE A 72 5.36 -3.26 4.92
CA PHE A 72 4.89 -2.48 3.78
C PHE A 72 5.77 -2.63 2.55
N PHE A 73 7.08 -2.83 2.70
CA PHE A 73 8.01 -2.92 1.58
C PHE A 73 7.68 -4.02 0.57
N PRO A 74 7.51 -5.31 0.93
CA PRO A 74 7.18 -6.33 -0.05
C PRO A 74 5.81 -6.10 -0.70
N CYS A 75 4.84 -5.54 0.04
CA CYS A 75 3.51 -5.25 -0.50
C CYS A 75 3.54 -4.09 -1.49
N MET A 76 4.15 -2.96 -1.13
CA MET A 76 4.17 -1.76 -1.97
C MET A 76 5.07 -1.91 -3.18
N MET A 77 6.25 -2.50 -3.00
CA MET A 77 7.22 -2.65 -4.10
C MET A 77 6.84 -3.78 -5.06
N PHE A 78 6.26 -4.86 -4.60
CA PHE A 78 6.02 -6.04 -5.43
C PHE A 78 4.55 -6.47 -5.47
N GLY A 79 3.83 -6.42 -4.35
CA GLY A 79 2.43 -6.78 -4.29
C GLY A 79 1.56 -5.91 -5.20
N ILE A 80 1.73 -4.58 -5.14
CA ILE A 80 1.00 -3.65 -6.02
C ILE A 80 1.31 -3.88 -7.49
N PRO A 81 2.58 -4.00 -7.97
CA PRO A 81 2.84 -4.40 -9.34
C PRO A 81 2.20 -5.73 -9.75
N GLY A 82 2.12 -6.71 -8.85
CA GLY A 82 1.41 -7.97 -9.10
C GLY A 82 -0.10 -7.77 -9.30
N ALA A 83 -0.73 -7.00 -8.41
CA ALA A 83 -2.14 -6.63 -8.51
C ALA A 83 -2.44 -5.80 -9.77
N ALA A 84 -1.56 -4.86 -10.09
CA ALA A 84 -1.62 -4.04 -11.30
C ALA A 84 -1.61 -4.89 -12.57
N LEU A 85 -0.70 -5.85 -12.66
CA LEU A 85 -0.63 -6.78 -13.78
C LEU A 85 -1.92 -7.59 -13.93
N ALA A 86 -2.50 -8.06 -12.81
CA ALA A 86 -3.78 -8.76 -12.82
C ALA A 86 -4.91 -7.89 -13.37
N MET A 87 -5.02 -6.64 -12.92
CA MET A 87 -6.02 -5.70 -13.42
C MET A 87 -5.86 -5.43 -14.92
N ILE A 88 -4.64 -5.16 -15.39
CA ILE A 88 -4.33 -4.90 -16.80
C ILE A 88 -4.70 -6.11 -17.67
N GLN A 89 -4.42 -7.33 -17.21
CA GLN A 89 -4.77 -8.54 -17.96
C GLN A 89 -6.27 -8.81 -18.01
N CYS A 90 -7.00 -8.40 -16.98
CA CYS A 90 -8.46 -8.54 -16.91
C CYS A 90 -9.21 -7.39 -17.61
N ALA A 91 -8.54 -6.32 -18.01
CA ALA A 91 -9.16 -5.18 -18.68
C ALA A 91 -9.75 -5.55 -20.05
N LYS A 92 -10.89 -4.92 -20.41
CA LYS A 92 -11.53 -5.06 -21.74
C LYS A 92 -10.55 -4.62 -22.84
N PRO A 93 -10.47 -5.30 -23.99
CA PRO A 93 -9.53 -4.96 -25.06
C PRO A 93 -9.56 -3.48 -25.48
N ALA A 94 -10.76 -2.90 -25.59
CA ALA A 94 -10.97 -1.51 -25.99
C ALA A 94 -10.38 -0.50 -24.98
N LYS A 95 -10.41 -0.81 -23.69
CA LYS A 95 -9.97 0.06 -22.58
C LYS A 95 -8.57 -0.27 -22.05
N LYS A 96 -7.94 -1.31 -22.58
CA LYS A 96 -6.67 -1.85 -22.07
C LYS A 96 -5.53 -0.85 -22.10
N LYS A 97 -5.46 0.00 -23.13
CA LYS A 97 -4.41 1.05 -23.22
C LYS A 97 -4.54 2.08 -22.09
N ILE A 98 -5.76 2.49 -21.78
CA ILE A 98 -6.05 3.43 -20.69
C ILE A 98 -5.71 2.77 -19.34
N ALA A 99 -6.15 1.53 -19.13
CA ALA A 99 -5.84 0.77 -17.93
C ALA A 99 -4.32 0.61 -17.72
N ILE A 100 -3.55 0.32 -18.78
CA ILE A 100 -2.09 0.26 -18.71
C ILE A 100 -1.53 1.61 -18.26
N GLY A 101 -1.93 2.71 -18.89
CA GLY A 101 -1.43 4.04 -18.54
C GLY A 101 -1.68 4.39 -17.07
N LEU A 102 -2.89 4.17 -16.58
CA LEU A 102 -3.27 4.49 -15.21
C LEU A 102 -2.61 3.54 -14.19
N VAL A 103 -2.78 2.24 -14.37
CA VAL A 103 -2.42 1.25 -13.34
C VAL A 103 -0.93 0.97 -13.32
N ALA A 104 -0.25 0.94 -14.49
CA ALA A 104 1.18 0.72 -14.54
C ALA A 104 1.97 1.92 -14.00
N SER A 105 1.56 3.16 -14.29
CA SER A 105 2.22 4.35 -13.72
C SER A 105 2.07 4.40 -12.21
N ALA A 106 0.88 4.07 -11.68
CA ALA A 106 0.65 3.97 -10.25
C ALA A 106 1.51 2.86 -9.59
N ALA A 107 1.67 1.71 -10.26
CA ALA A 107 2.52 0.63 -9.78
C ALA A 107 4.01 1.01 -9.76
N VAL A 108 4.50 1.74 -10.76
CA VAL A 108 5.87 2.27 -10.78
C VAL A 108 6.07 3.29 -9.66
N CYS A 109 5.11 4.18 -9.44
CA CYS A 109 5.14 5.14 -8.35
C CYS A 109 5.22 4.44 -6.99
N SER A 110 4.41 3.40 -6.78
CA SER A 110 4.43 2.58 -5.57
C SER A 110 5.78 1.86 -5.39
N PHE A 111 6.34 1.28 -6.46
CA PHE A 111 7.63 0.58 -6.40
C PHE A 111 8.78 1.53 -6.03
N VAL A 112 8.86 2.68 -6.67
CA VAL A 112 9.98 3.61 -6.50
C VAL A 112 9.86 4.42 -5.22
N CYS A 113 8.71 5.06 -5.02
CA CYS A 113 8.49 6.04 -3.94
C CYS A 113 7.63 5.50 -2.79
N GLY A 114 6.98 4.35 -2.95
CA GLY A 114 6.02 3.84 -1.96
C GLY A 114 4.68 4.60 -1.93
N VAL A 115 4.38 5.44 -2.92
CA VAL A 115 3.10 6.15 -2.99
C VAL A 115 2.05 5.24 -3.64
N THR A 116 1.06 4.83 -2.86
CA THR A 116 0.10 3.80 -3.23
C THR A 116 -1.29 4.33 -3.57
N GLU A 117 -1.60 5.54 -3.16
CA GLU A 117 -2.90 6.19 -3.31
C GLU A 117 -3.39 6.23 -4.76
N PRO A 118 -2.57 6.55 -5.78
CA PRO A 118 -3.03 6.52 -7.16
C PRO A 118 -3.52 5.15 -7.62
N PHE A 119 -2.90 4.07 -7.11
CA PHE A 119 -3.35 2.71 -7.37
C PHE A 119 -4.63 2.38 -6.59
N GLU A 120 -4.66 2.68 -5.31
CA GLU A 120 -5.76 2.37 -4.39
C GLU A 120 -7.04 3.09 -4.78
N PHE A 121 -6.99 4.40 -5.02
CA PHE A 121 -8.12 5.20 -5.48
C PHE A 121 -8.67 4.73 -6.84
N GLY A 122 -7.81 4.15 -7.67
CA GLY A 122 -8.20 3.60 -8.96
C GLY A 122 -9.23 2.47 -8.88
N PHE A 123 -9.28 1.70 -7.77
CA PHE A 123 -10.19 0.55 -7.70
C PHE A 123 -11.02 0.43 -6.42
N MET A 124 -10.66 1.11 -5.33
CA MET A 124 -11.31 0.89 -4.03
C MET A 124 -12.81 1.25 -4.01
N PHE A 125 -13.21 2.24 -4.79
CA PHE A 125 -14.62 2.63 -4.92
C PHE A 125 -15.37 1.75 -5.92
N LEU A 126 -14.68 1.23 -6.94
CA LEU A 126 -15.26 0.35 -7.95
C LEU A 126 -15.46 -1.09 -7.44
N ALA A 127 -14.55 -1.54 -6.60
CA ALA A 127 -14.52 -2.90 -6.06
C ALA A 127 -14.15 -2.92 -4.56
N PRO A 128 -15.01 -2.41 -3.65
CA PRO A 128 -14.69 -2.30 -2.23
C PRO A 128 -14.38 -3.66 -1.58
N GLY A 129 -15.01 -4.75 -2.03
CA GLY A 129 -14.69 -6.09 -1.56
C GLY A 129 -13.26 -6.52 -1.90
N LEU A 130 -12.77 -6.17 -3.08
CA LEU A 130 -11.38 -6.40 -3.49
C LEU A 130 -10.41 -5.57 -2.66
N TYR A 131 -10.82 -4.35 -2.30
CA TYR A 131 -10.03 -3.49 -1.43
C TYR A 131 -9.87 -4.05 0.00
N VAL A 132 -10.90 -4.66 0.56
CA VAL A 132 -10.80 -5.37 1.84
C VAL A 132 -9.82 -6.55 1.75
N ILE A 133 -9.87 -7.32 0.66
CA ILE A 133 -8.91 -8.41 0.41
C ILE A 133 -7.48 -7.85 0.31
N TYR A 134 -7.31 -6.75 -0.39
CA TYR A 134 -6.03 -6.04 -0.49
C TYR A 134 -5.47 -5.65 0.89
N ALA A 135 -6.29 -5.01 1.73
CA ALA A 135 -5.91 -4.66 3.10
C ALA A 135 -5.53 -5.89 3.94
N LEU A 136 -6.28 -7.01 3.79
CA LEU A 136 -6.00 -8.26 4.47
C LEU A 136 -4.65 -8.86 4.06
N LEU A 137 -4.31 -8.80 2.79
CA LEU A 137 -3.01 -9.24 2.29
C LEU A 137 -1.87 -8.43 2.91
N TYR A 138 -2.02 -7.11 3.08
CA TYR A 138 -1.03 -6.30 3.81
C TYR A 138 -0.83 -6.78 5.24
N GLY A 139 -1.90 -7.05 5.95
CA GLY A 139 -1.84 -7.59 7.32
C GLY A 139 -1.07 -8.91 7.39
N ILE A 140 -1.41 -9.86 6.50
CA ILE A 140 -0.77 -11.19 6.44
C ILE A 140 0.72 -11.06 6.10
N PHE A 141 1.06 -10.31 5.05
CA PHE A 141 2.46 -10.14 4.66
C PHE A 141 3.28 -9.41 5.71
N THR A 142 2.69 -8.46 6.42
CA THR A 142 3.36 -7.80 7.56
C THR A 142 3.68 -8.79 8.67
N MET A 143 2.75 -9.67 9.06
CA MET A 143 3.01 -10.72 10.05
C MET A 143 4.15 -11.64 9.61
N ILE A 144 4.13 -12.11 8.36
CA ILE A 144 5.18 -12.97 7.79
C ILE A 144 6.53 -12.25 7.78
N THR A 145 6.56 -11.02 7.32
CA THR A 145 7.78 -10.20 7.23
C THR A 145 8.42 -9.99 8.60
N VAL A 146 7.60 -9.67 9.60
CA VAL A 146 8.05 -9.50 10.99
C VAL A 146 8.57 -10.82 11.57
N ALA A 147 7.88 -11.93 11.32
CA ALA A 147 8.28 -13.25 11.80
C ALA A 147 9.61 -13.73 11.20
N LEU A 148 9.87 -13.43 9.94
CA LEU A 148 11.13 -13.78 9.28
C LEU A 148 12.31 -12.88 9.69
N GLY A 149 12.02 -11.80 10.42
CA GLY A 149 13.03 -10.90 10.94
C GLY A 149 13.60 -9.94 9.90
N PHE A 150 12.89 -9.69 8.79
CA PHE A 150 13.22 -8.59 7.89
C PHE A 150 12.92 -7.26 8.59
N ARG A 151 13.90 -6.35 8.59
CA ARG A 151 13.75 -4.99 9.14
C ARG A 151 14.30 -3.98 8.16
N ALA A 152 13.42 -3.08 7.74
CA ALA A 152 13.72 -1.91 6.94
C ALA A 152 12.81 -0.76 7.41
N GLY A 153 13.29 0.46 7.32
CA GLY A 153 12.54 1.64 7.69
C GLY A 153 12.37 2.57 6.52
N PHE A 154 11.33 3.36 6.53
CA PHE A 154 11.14 4.44 5.58
C PHE A 154 11.09 5.78 6.31
N SER A 155 11.52 6.83 5.62
CA SER A 155 11.36 8.21 6.08
C SER A 155 10.10 8.84 5.51
N PHE A 156 9.75 8.46 4.29
CA PHE A 156 8.56 8.92 3.58
C PHE A 156 7.56 7.78 3.37
N SER A 157 7.95 6.73 2.63
CA SER A 157 7.11 5.55 2.40
C SER A 157 7.92 4.33 1.93
N ALA A 158 7.32 3.13 1.95
CA ALA A 158 8.01 1.87 1.71
C ALA A 158 8.27 1.58 0.22
N GLY A 159 9.09 2.40 -0.40
CA GLY A 159 9.56 2.25 -1.77
C GLY A 159 11.03 1.88 -1.88
N ALA A 160 11.50 1.67 -3.10
CA ALA A 160 12.89 1.30 -3.38
C ALA A 160 13.89 2.34 -2.88
N MET A 161 13.55 3.62 -2.94
CA MET A 161 14.40 4.71 -2.47
C MET A 161 14.67 4.59 -0.97
N ASP A 162 13.62 4.47 -0.17
CA ASP A 162 13.76 4.35 1.29
C ASP A 162 14.41 3.00 1.69
N LEU A 163 14.14 1.92 0.95
CA LEU A 163 14.81 0.65 1.18
C LEU A 163 16.33 0.75 1.01
N ILE A 164 16.78 1.39 -0.07
CA ILE A 164 18.22 1.58 -0.33
C ILE A 164 18.87 2.39 0.80
N PHE A 165 18.27 3.52 1.17
CA PHE A 165 18.83 4.38 2.20
C PHE A 165 18.79 3.75 3.59
N SER A 166 17.70 3.06 3.94
CA SER A 166 17.55 2.43 5.26
C SER A 166 18.36 1.17 5.43
N SER A 167 18.78 0.50 4.34
CA SER A 167 19.51 -0.77 4.41
C SER A 167 20.90 -0.65 5.08
N SER A 168 21.47 0.55 5.11
CA SER A 168 22.74 0.84 5.76
C SER A 168 22.61 1.21 7.26
N LEU A 169 21.39 1.37 7.77
CA LEU A 169 21.15 1.76 9.15
C LEU A 169 21.33 0.60 10.14
N PRO A 170 21.75 0.87 11.40
CA PRO A 170 22.00 -0.18 12.39
C PRO A 170 20.79 -1.06 12.71
N ALA A 171 19.58 -0.51 12.61
CA ALA A 171 18.33 -1.22 12.84
C ALA A 171 17.93 -2.15 11.67
N ALA A 172 18.50 -1.96 10.48
CA ALA A 172 18.19 -2.78 9.31
C ALA A 172 18.68 -4.23 9.51
N GLN A 173 17.80 -5.18 9.24
CA GLN A 173 18.13 -6.60 9.40
C GLN A 173 17.61 -7.39 8.20
N LYS A 174 18.43 -8.33 7.72
CA LYS A 174 18.10 -9.29 6.67
C LYS A 174 17.45 -8.62 5.45
N THR A 175 17.94 -7.46 5.01
CA THR A 175 17.35 -6.68 3.91
C THR A 175 17.29 -7.45 2.59
N TRP A 176 18.15 -8.45 2.39
CA TRP A 176 18.12 -9.35 1.25
C TRP A 176 16.80 -10.16 1.13
N LEU A 177 16.07 -10.37 2.23
CA LEU A 177 14.76 -11.04 2.24
C LEU A 177 13.71 -10.29 1.43
N ILE A 178 13.94 -9.04 1.06
CA ILE A 178 13.02 -8.29 0.19
C ILE A 178 12.78 -9.02 -1.15
N LEU A 179 13.79 -9.72 -1.68
CA LEU A 179 13.63 -10.45 -2.94
C LEU A 179 12.67 -11.65 -2.81
N PRO A 180 12.89 -12.64 -1.93
CA PRO A 180 11.95 -13.75 -1.79
C PRO A 180 10.58 -13.31 -1.27
N LEU A 181 10.51 -12.37 -0.33
CA LEU A 181 9.24 -11.80 0.15
C LEU A 181 8.51 -11.04 -0.95
N GLY A 182 9.24 -10.26 -1.74
CA GLY A 182 8.68 -9.50 -2.85
C GLY A 182 8.13 -10.42 -3.94
N ILE A 183 8.89 -11.45 -4.35
CA ILE A 183 8.41 -12.43 -5.34
C ILE A 183 7.14 -13.12 -4.83
N ALA A 184 7.11 -13.55 -3.56
CA ALA A 184 5.93 -14.14 -2.96
C ALA A 184 4.75 -13.16 -2.94
N ALA A 185 4.97 -11.89 -2.56
CA ALA A 185 3.95 -10.86 -2.58
C ALA A 185 3.41 -10.62 -4.00
N PHE A 186 4.29 -10.48 -4.99
CA PHE A 186 3.90 -10.31 -6.38
C PHE A 186 2.98 -11.45 -6.86
N ILE A 187 3.39 -12.70 -6.63
CA ILE A 187 2.62 -13.87 -7.07
C ILE A 187 1.26 -13.94 -6.35
N VAL A 188 1.25 -13.77 -5.03
CA VAL A 188 0.02 -13.87 -4.23
C VAL A 188 -0.96 -12.76 -4.60
N PHE A 189 -0.50 -11.50 -4.68
CA PHE A 189 -1.36 -10.38 -5.08
C PHE A 189 -1.88 -10.58 -6.51
N TYR A 190 -1.03 -10.99 -7.45
CA TYR A 190 -1.45 -11.28 -8.82
C TYR A 190 -2.53 -12.36 -8.87
N VAL A 191 -2.31 -13.51 -8.22
CA VAL A 191 -3.24 -14.65 -8.26
C VAL A 191 -4.56 -14.29 -7.58
N VAL A 192 -4.51 -13.68 -6.39
CA VAL A 192 -5.71 -13.30 -5.62
C VAL A 192 -6.53 -12.27 -6.38
N PHE A 193 -5.88 -11.22 -6.90
CA PHE A 193 -6.58 -10.20 -7.68
C PHE A 193 -7.18 -10.75 -8.96
N ARG A 194 -6.41 -11.51 -9.73
CA ARG A 194 -6.91 -12.14 -10.96
C ARG A 194 -8.10 -13.06 -10.68
N PHE A 195 -7.99 -13.90 -9.65
CA PHE A 195 -9.08 -14.80 -9.26
C PHE A 195 -10.31 -14.02 -8.81
N ALA A 196 -10.16 -13.04 -7.94
CA ALA A 196 -11.29 -12.25 -7.45
C ALA A 196 -11.99 -11.47 -8.59
N ILE A 197 -11.21 -10.80 -9.44
CA ILE A 197 -11.74 -10.02 -10.57
C ILE A 197 -12.52 -10.93 -11.54
N THR A 198 -11.96 -12.09 -11.88
CA THR A 198 -12.60 -12.99 -12.85
C THR A 198 -13.76 -13.78 -12.25
N LYS A 199 -13.66 -14.23 -11.00
CA LYS A 199 -14.67 -15.05 -10.34
C LYS A 199 -15.92 -14.25 -9.98
N PHE A 200 -15.75 -13.00 -9.54
CA PHE A 200 -16.85 -12.15 -9.07
C PHE A 200 -17.21 -11.04 -10.07
N ASP A 201 -16.63 -11.06 -11.25
CA ASP A 201 -16.79 -10.05 -12.30
C ASP A 201 -16.67 -8.61 -11.78
N LEU A 202 -15.62 -8.38 -10.95
CA LEU A 202 -15.43 -7.11 -10.28
C LEU A 202 -15.04 -6.02 -11.28
N LYS A 203 -15.60 -4.83 -11.06
CA LYS A 203 -15.22 -3.63 -11.82
C LYS A 203 -13.88 -3.10 -11.31
N THR A 204 -12.92 -2.99 -12.22
CA THR A 204 -11.58 -2.45 -11.97
C THR A 204 -11.20 -1.58 -13.14
N PRO A 205 -10.14 -0.77 -13.08
CA PRO A 205 -9.72 0.06 -14.19
C PRO A 205 -9.65 -0.72 -15.51
N GLY A 206 -10.39 -0.25 -16.51
CA GLY A 206 -10.54 -0.90 -17.81
C GLY A 206 -11.63 -2.00 -17.88
N ARG A 207 -12.37 -2.26 -16.79
CA ARG A 207 -13.57 -3.13 -16.75
C ARG A 207 -14.85 -2.38 -16.39
N GLU A 208 -14.79 -1.07 -16.33
CA GLU A 208 -15.93 -0.19 -16.07
C GLU A 208 -16.99 -0.34 -17.17
N ASP A 209 -18.25 -0.09 -16.80
CA ASP A 209 -19.34 -0.08 -17.78
C ASP A 209 -19.28 1.22 -18.59
N ASP A 210 -19.82 1.17 -19.82
CA ASP A 210 -19.68 2.31 -20.75
C ASP A 210 -20.49 3.54 -20.29
N ASP A 211 -21.55 3.32 -19.49
CA ASP A 211 -22.37 4.39 -18.92
C ASP A 211 -21.59 5.25 -17.90
N VAL A 212 -20.76 4.63 -17.07
CA VAL A 212 -19.90 5.33 -16.08
C VAL A 212 -18.82 6.16 -16.79
N GLU A 213 -18.38 5.73 -17.96
CA GLU A 213 -17.38 6.46 -18.74
C GLU A 213 -18.01 7.67 -19.45
N ALA A 214 -19.25 7.53 -19.89
CA ALA A 214 -20.03 8.64 -20.47
C ALA A 214 -20.34 9.72 -19.42
N GLU A 215 -20.66 9.34 -18.17
CA GLU A 215 -20.82 10.27 -17.05
C GLU A 215 -19.50 10.99 -16.70
N LYS A 216 -18.38 10.26 -16.59
CA LYS A 216 -17.07 10.86 -16.34
C LYS A 216 -16.62 11.81 -17.46
N GLN A 217 -16.90 11.46 -18.72
CA GLN A 217 -16.60 12.35 -19.86
C GLN A 217 -17.51 13.57 -19.87
N ALA A 218 -18.78 13.45 -19.47
CA ALA A 218 -19.69 14.56 -19.32
C ALA A 218 -19.28 15.50 -18.18
N GLU A 219 -18.80 14.96 -17.05
CA GLU A 219 -18.26 15.77 -15.95
C GLU A 219 -16.96 16.48 -16.34
N LEU A 220 -16.04 15.81 -17.05
CA LEU A 220 -14.81 16.41 -17.56
C LEU A 220 -15.08 17.46 -18.64
N GLY A 221 -16.05 17.21 -19.53
CA GLY A 221 -16.46 18.16 -20.56
C GLY A 221 -17.19 19.40 -19.99
N ASN A 222 -17.86 19.24 -18.86
CA ASN A 222 -18.52 20.35 -18.16
C ASN A 222 -17.55 21.22 -17.35
N ASN A 223 -16.35 20.71 -17.07
CA ASN A 223 -15.23 21.42 -16.42
C ASN A 223 -14.22 21.97 -17.44
N ASP A 224 -14.60 22.09 -18.72
CA ASP A 224 -13.71 22.65 -19.74
C ASP A 224 -13.52 24.14 -19.46
N TYR A 225 -12.32 24.49 -19.00
CA TYR A 225 -11.88 25.86 -18.68
C TYR A 225 -12.01 26.84 -19.85
N THR A 226 -12.29 26.36 -21.06
CA THR A 226 -12.62 27.20 -22.21
C THR A 226 -13.90 28.00 -22.02
N GLN A 227 -14.86 27.52 -21.24
CA GLN A 227 -16.07 28.28 -20.89
C GLN A 227 -15.78 29.42 -19.89
N VAL A 228 -14.80 29.23 -19.00
CA VAL A 228 -14.41 30.26 -18.04
C VAL A 228 -13.63 31.39 -18.72
N ALA A 229 -12.80 31.06 -19.71
CA ALA A 229 -12.03 32.05 -20.48
C ALA A 229 -12.88 32.93 -21.41
N SER A 230 -14.14 32.56 -21.70
CA SER A 230 -15.06 33.35 -22.50
C SER A 230 -15.87 34.37 -21.71
N ILE A 231 -15.74 34.40 -20.38
CA ILE A 231 -16.48 35.27 -19.46
C ILE A 231 -15.58 36.40 -18.92
N ILE A 232 -14.27 36.33 -19.18
CA ILE A 232 -13.29 37.36 -18.86
C ILE A 232 -12.93 38.15 -20.13
#